data_6003edaba0499a245b52df98be3d9964
#
_entry.id   6003edaba0499a245b52df98be3d9964
#
_cell.length_a   1.000
_cell.length_b   1.000
_cell.length_c   1.000
_cell.angle_alpha   90.00
_cell.angle_beta   90.00
_cell.angle_gamma   90.00
#
_symmetry.space_group_name_H-M   'P 1'
#
loop_
_entity.id
_entity.type
_entity.pdbx_description
1 polymer ?
#
loop_
_entity_poly.entity_id
_entity_poly.type
_entity_poly.pdbx_seq_one_letter_code
_entity_poly.pdbx_strand_id
1 'polypeptide(L)'
;MSQPVFGHAGSYRPGDTFRNRIDLTLSGVHRPRRAGVCGPQPLGAESIVLAGQYEEDAFGEEEILYSGNGGRDPKTGQQITDQVATSGILALLRSIETALPVRVLRKVPAEDDGPDLYRYEGLYRVVSSTYGPGKSGFLVYVFRLRPFGF
;
A
#
# COMPACT_ATOMS: atom_id res chain seq x y z
N MET A 1 -7.32 -19.86 -10.26
CA MET A 1 -6.30 -19.15 -9.51
C MET A 1 -5.86 -17.92 -10.28
N SER A 2 -5.87 -16.75 -9.64
CA SER A 2 -5.48 -15.51 -10.33
C SER A 2 -3.97 -15.43 -10.51
N GLN A 3 -3.55 -15.01 -11.71
CA GLN A 3 -2.16 -14.71 -11.96
C GLN A 3 -1.82 -13.34 -11.36
N PRO A 4 -0.59 -13.12 -10.85
CA PRO A 4 -0.18 -11.80 -10.42
C PRO A 4 -0.21 -10.81 -11.59
N VAL A 5 -0.64 -9.58 -11.31
CA VAL A 5 -0.68 -8.52 -12.31
C VAL A 5 0.15 -7.35 -11.81
N PHE A 6 1.28 -7.11 -12.47
CA PHE A 6 2.14 -5.96 -12.20
C PHE A 6 1.86 -4.92 -13.29
N GLY A 7 1.58 -3.69 -12.87
CA GLY A 7 1.17 -2.65 -13.80
C GLY A 7 -0.32 -2.35 -13.67
N HIS A 8 -0.87 -1.63 -14.63
CA HIS A 8 -2.29 -1.29 -14.60
C HIS A 8 -3.16 -2.55 -14.70
N ALA A 9 -4.24 -2.59 -13.93
CA ALA A 9 -5.21 -3.68 -13.99
C ALA A 9 -6.34 -3.28 -14.94
N GLY A 10 -6.55 -4.09 -15.99
CA GLY A 10 -7.60 -3.80 -16.96
C GLY A 10 -7.45 -2.42 -17.58
N SER A 11 -8.58 -1.71 -17.70
CA SER A 11 -8.64 -0.37 -18.27
C SER A 11 -8.52 0.75 -17.24
N TYR A 12 -8.35 0.42 -15.96
CA TYR A 12 -8.26 1.43 -14.91
C TYR A 12 -6.98 2.24 -15.03
N ARG A 13 -7.10 3.54 -14.76
CA ARG A 13 -5.99 4.49 -14.91
C ARG A 13 -5.95 5.46 -13.71
N PRO A 14 -4.81 6.12 -13.48
CA PRO A 14 -4.70 7.08 -12.38
C PRO A 14 -5.83 8.11 -12.40
N GLY A 15 -6.40 8.37 -11.25
CA GLY A 15 -7.56 9.23 -11.09
C GLY A 15 -8.87 8.51 -10.93
N ASP A 16 -8.94 7.25 -11.35
CA ASP A 16 -10.16 6.45 -11.17
C ASP A 16 -10.45 6.25 -9.69
N THR A 17 -11.74 6.27 -9.32
CA THR A 17 -12.16 6.12 -7.93
C THR A 17 -13.03 4.89 -7.74
N PHE A 18 -13.04 4.40 -6.51
CA PHE A 18 -13.79 3.21 -6.11
C PHE A 18 -14.50 3.51 -4.80
N ARG A 19 -15.72 3.05 -4.64
CA ARG A 19 -16.56 3.38 -3.48
C ARG A 19 -16.06 2.74 -2.19
N ASN A 20 -15.50 1.53 -2.28
CA ASN A 20 -15.13 0.75 -1.10
C ASN A 20 -14.16 -0.37 -1.47
N ARG A 21 -13.75 -1.15 -0.45
CA ARG A 21 -12.82 -2.26 -0.63
C ARG A 21 -13.39 -3.38 -1.50
N ILE A 22 -14.71 -3.58 -1.46
CA ILE A 22 -15.35 -4.60 -2.28
C ILE A 22 -15.20 -4.24 -3.77
N ASP A 23 -15.41 -2.97 -4.10
CA ASP A 23 -15.23 -2.49 -5.48
C ASP A 23 -13.78 -2.64 -5.93
N LEU A 24 -12.80 -2.40 -5.06
CA LEU A 24 -11.39 -2.64 -5.37
C LEU A 24 -11.12 -4.10 -5.69
N THR A 25 -11.71 -5.00 -4.91
CA THR A 25 -11.56 -6.44 -5.13
C THR A 25 -12.18 -6.86 -6.46
N LEU A 26 -13.41 -6.42 -6.72
CA LEU A 26 -14.14 -6.78 -7.94
C LEU A 26 -13.47 -6.22 -9.20
N SER A 27 -12.87 -5.05 -9.11
CA SER A 27 -12.17 -4.44 -10.24
C SER A 27 -10.83 -5.12 -10.55
N GLY A 28 -10.27 -5.83 -9.58
CA GLY A 28 -8.95 -6.44 -9.69
C GLY A 28 -7.78 -5.49 -9.43
N VAL A 29 -8.04 -4.22 -9.13
CA VAL A 29 -6.97 -3.23 -8.87
C VAL A 29 -6.25 -3.55 -7.57
N HIS A 30 -7.00 -4.03 -6.56
CA HIS A 30 -6.45 -4.49 -5.30
C HIS A 30 -7.32 -5.63 -4.80
N ARG A 31 -6.86 -6.87 -4.99
CA ARG A 31 -7.67 -8.06 -4.79
C ARG A 31 -8.05 -8.40 -3.35
N PRO A 32 -7.19 -8.20 -2.35
CA PRO A 32 -7.57 -8.51 -0.96
C PRO A 32 -8.65 -7.56 -0.45
N ARG A 33 -9.57 -8.09 0.34
CA ARG A 33 -10.63 -7.26 0.93
C ARG A 33 -10.15 -6.44 2.11
N ARG A 34 -9.14 -6.91 2.84
CA ARG A 34 -8.68 -6.26 4.08
C ARG A 34 -7.20 -5.95 4.10
N ALA A 35 -6.36 -6.81 3.52
CA ALA A 35 -4.92 -6.60 3.55
C ALA A 35 -4.54 -5.35 2.76
N GLY A 36 -3.59 -4.60 3.29
CA GLY A 36 -3.07 -3.39 2.65
C GLY A 36 -2.08 -3.67 1.53
N VAL A 37 -1.53 -4.88 1.46
CA VAL A 37 -0.55 -5.27 0.44
C VAL A 37 -1.03 -6.52 -0.27
N CYS A 38 -0.99 -6.50 -1.59
CA CYS A 38 -1.29 -7.64 -2.44
C CYS A 38 -0.06 -8.01 -3.26
N GLY A 39 0.27 -9.30 -3.32
CA GLY A 39 1.32 -9.79 -4.21
C GLY A 39 2.05 -10.99 -3.66
N PRO A 40 2.64 -11.80 -4.57
CA PRO A 40 3.40 -12.97 -4.19
C PRO A 40 4.78 -12.57 -3.65
N GLN A 41 5.17 -13.14 -2.51
CA GLN A 41 6.45 -12.82 -1.88
C GLN A 41 7.66 -12.96 -2.83
N PRO A 42 7.74 -14.01 -3.67
CA PRO A 42 8.92 -14.16 -4.53
C PRO A 42 9.08 -13.09 -5.61
N LEU A 43 8.00 -12.40 -5.99
CA LEU A 43 8.02 -11.41 -7.06
C LEU A 43 7.88 -9.99 -6.58
N GLY A 44 7.13 -9.77 -5.51
CA GLY A 44 6.90 -8.44 -4.96
C GLY A 44 5.43 -8.09 -4.88
N ALA A 45 5.14 -6.85 -4.45
CA ALA A 45 3.78 -6.36 -4.31
C ALA A 45 3.21 -5.94 -5.66
N GLU A 46 1.96 -6.30 -5.90
CA GLU A 46 1.20 -5.84 -7.08
C GLU A 46 0.51 -4.51 -6.79
N SER A 47 0.02 -4.34 -5.56
CA SER A 47 -0.74 -3.15 -5.16
C SER A 47 -0.68 -2.96 -3.65
N ILE A 48 -0.87 -1.70 -3.24
CA ILE A 48 -1.00 -1.34 -1.82
C ILE A 48 -2.15 -0.36 -1.64
N VAL A 49 -2.70 -0.33 -0.43
CA VAL A 49 -3.73 0.65 -0.04
C VAL A 49 -3.16 1.53 1.06
N LEU A 50 -3.11 2.84 0.78
CA LEU A 50 -2.65 3.87 1.71
C LEU A 50 -3.90 4.53 2.31
N ALA A 51 -4.24 4.16 3.54
CA ALA A 51 -5.43 4.67 4.21
C ALA A 51 -5.17 5.92 5.07
N GLY A 52 -3.90 6.28 5.27
CA GLY A 52 -3.53 7.49 6.00
C GLY A 52 -3.74 7.40 7.50
N GLN A 53 -3.99 6.20 8.04
CA GLN A 53 -4.31 6.03 9.44
C GLN A 53 -3.11 5.71 10.32
N TYR A 54 -1.95 5.45 9.73
CA TYR A 54 -0.74 5.10 10.46
C TYR A 54 0.21 6.29 10.51
N GLU A 55 0.84 6.49 11.65
CA GLU A 55 1.64 7.68 11.92
C GLU A 55 2.87 7.85 11.03
N GLU A 56 3.40 6.75 10.49
CA GLU A 56 4.56 6.78 9.59
C GLU A 56 4.17 6.94 8.12
N ASP A 57 2.88 6.82 7.77
CA ASP A 57 2.44 6.95 6.39
C ASP A 57 2.43 8.41 5.97
N ALA A 58 2.89 8.69 4.76
CA ALA A 58 2.84 10.02 4.19
C ALA A 58 2.69 9.92 2.67
N PHE A 59 1.83 10.76 2.12
CA PHE A 59 1.63 10.86 0.68
C PHE A 59 2.11 12.22 0.18
N GLY A 60 3.17 12.23 -0.62
CA GLY A 60 3.70 13.44 -1.23
C GLY A 60 3.66 13.35 -2.75
N GLU A 61 3.95 14.46 -3.42
CA GLU A 61 3.92 14.52 -4.89
C GLU A 61 4.97 13.62 -5.54
N GLU A 62 6.17 13.59 -4.98
CA GLU A 62 7.29 12.85 -5.54
C GLU A 62 7.59 11.54 -4.82
N GLU A 63 6.99 11.33 -3.66
CA GLU A 63 7.37 10.23 -2.79
C GLU A 63 6.24 9.86 -1.85
N ILE A 64 6.10 8.54 -1.63
CA ILE A 64 5.20 8.00 -0.62
C ILE A 64 6.04 7.29 0.43
N LEU A 65 5.70 7.51 1.71
CA LEU A 65 6.17 6.68 2.80
C LEU A 65 5.03 5.78 3.23
N TYR A 66 5.29 4.48 3.26
CA TYR A 66 4.28 3.46 3.59
C TYR A 66 4.82 2.55 4.67
N SER A 67 4.15 2.53 5.82
CA SER A 67 4.57 1.65 6.92
C SER A 67 4.09 0.22 6.72
N GLY A 68 4.89 -0.74 7.18
CA GLY A 68 4.52 -2.13 7.18
C GLY A 68 3.33 -2.40 8.10
N ASN A 69 2.78 -3.59 8.00
CA ASN A 69 1.65 -3.99 8.82
C ASN A 69 2.11 -4.84 10.01
N GLY A 70 1.24 -4.96 11.02
CA GLY A 70 1.47 -5.76 12.20
C GLY A 70 1.91 -4.94 13.41
N GLY A 71 1.80 -5.55 14.59
CA GLY A 71 2.22 -4.95 15.85
C GLY A 71 1.37 -3.78 16.33
N ARG A 72 0.15 -3.63 15.80
CA ARG A 72 -0.75 -2.52 16.15
C ARG A 72 -1.92 -2.98 16.97
N ASP A 73 -2.40 -2.07 17.84
CA ASP A 73 -3.65 -2.27 18.56
C ASP A 73 -4.81 -2.24 17.56
N PRO A 74 -5.63 -3.30 17.46
CA PRO A 74 -6.72 -3.34 16.50
C PRO A 74 -7.79 -2.26 16.73
N LYS A 75 -7.88 -1.70 17.94
CA LYS A 75 -8.86 -0.66 18.24
C LYS A 75 -8.39 0.73 17.90
N THR A 76 -7.11 1.04 18.18
CA THR A 76 -6.58 2.40 18.02
C THR A 76 -5.68 2.56 16.78
N GLY A 77 -5.16 1.45 16.23
CA GLY A 77 -4.18 1.50 15.16
C GLY A 77 -2.77 1.89 15.62
N GLN A 78 -2.60 2.13 16.92
CA GLN A 78 -1.32 2.53 17.47
C GLN A 78 -0.36 1.36 17.56
N GLN A 79 0.92 1.61 17.25
CA GLN A 79 1.95 0.60 17.36
C GLN A 79 2.18 0.25 18.83
N ILE A 80 2.10 -1.04 19.15
CA ILE A 80 2.24 -1.52 20.54
C ILE A 80 3.32 -2.59 20.69
N THR A 81 3.86 -3.11 19.60
CA THR A 81 5.01 -4.03 19.60
C THR A 81 5.85 -3.75 18.37
N ASP A 82 7.07 -4.29 18.37
CA ASP A 82 7.93 -4.23 17.17
C ASP A 82 7.28 -5.02 16.04
N GLN A 83 7.40 -4.53 14.81
CA GLN A 83 6.93 -5.27 13.66
C GLN A 83 7.87 -6.42 13.34
N VAL A 84 7.28 -7.54 12.90
CA VAL A 84 8.02 -8.64 12.32
C VAL A 84 7.66 -8.72 10.84
N ALA A 85 8.53 -9.33 10.04
CA ALA A 85 8.31 -9.41 8.60
C ALA A 85 7.13 -10.33 8.27
N THR A 86 5.98 -9.72 7.99
CA THR A 86 4.78 -10.42 7.52
C THR A 86 4.90 -10.69 6.03
N SER A 87 3.93 -11.43 5.45
CA SER A 87 3.93 -11.70 4.01
C SER A 87 3.90 -10.41 3.19
N GLY A 88 3.13 -9.40 3.62
CA GLY A 88 3.08 -8.11 2.93
C GLY A 88 4.42 -7.37 2.99
N ILE A 89 5.06 -7.36 4.15
CA ILE A 89 6.39 -6.75 4.31
C ILE A 89 7.41 -7.47 3.43
N LEU A 90 7.39 -8.81 3.41
CA LEU A 90 8.31 -9.59 2.57
C LEU A 90 8.11 -9.30 1.09
N ALA A 91 6.86 -9.16 0.64
CA ALA A 91 6.57 -8.80 -0.75
C ALA A 91 7.13 -7.41 -1.09
N LEU A 92 6.95 -6.42 -0.21
CA LEU A 92 7.48 -5.07 -0.44
C LEU A 92 9.01 -5.05 -0.44
N LEU A 93 9.65 -5.81 0.44
CA LEU A 93 11.12 -5.95 0.44
C LEU A 93 11.59 -6.54 -0.90
N ARG A 94 10.86 -7.52 -1.42
CA ARG A 94 11.19 -8.12 -2.72
C ARG A 94 10.98 -7.13 -3.85
N SER A 95 9.98 -6.25 -3.75
CA SER A 95 9.73 -5.21 -4.75
C SER A 95 10.94 -4.29 -4.97
N ILE A 96 11.73 -4.05 -3.93
CA ILE A 96 12.95 -3.24 -4.05
C ILE A 96 13.91 -3.91 -5.03
N GLU A 97 14.08 -5.22 -4.93
CA GLU A 97 15.00 -5.99 -5.77
C GLU A 97 14.48 -6.18 -7.20
N THR A 98 13.18 -6.51 -7.33
CA THR A 98 12.62 -6.81 -8.66
C THR A 98 12.28 -5.54 -9.44
N ALA A 99 12.09 -4.43 -8.75
CA ALA A 99 11.72 -3.14 -9.34
C ALA A 99 10.44 -3.19 -10.17
N LEU A 100 9.55 -4.15 -9.88
CA LEU A 100 8.26 -4.24 -10.56
C LEU A 100 7.32 -3.13 -10.08
N PRO A 101 6.44 -2.63 -10.98
CA PRO A 101 5.53 -1.54 -10.60
C PRO A 101 4.47 -2.00 -9.60
N VAL A 102 4.11 -1.09 -8.69
CA VAL A 102 3.11 -1.31 -7.65
C VAL A 102 1.98 -0.31 -7.85
N ARG A 103 0.75 -0.81 -7.96
CA ARG A 103 -0.43 0.06 -8.00
C ARG A 103 -0.68 0.63 -6.60
N VAL A 104 -0.88 1.94 -6.52
CA VAL A 104 -1.16 2.60 -5.24
C VAL A 104 -2.60 3.09 -5.23
N LEU A 105 -3.35 2.62 -4.25
CA LEU A 105 -4.71 3.07 -3.95
C LEU A 105 -4.66 3.92 -2.69
N ARG A 106 -5.30 5.08 -2.70
CA ARG A 106 -5.30 5.97 -1.55
C ARG A 106 -6.72 6.31 -1.13
N LYS A 107 -7.00 6.19 0.16
CA LYS A 107 -8.29 6.60 0.72
C LYS A 107 -8.35 8.12 0.73
N VAL A 108 -9.39 8.68 0.12
CA VAL A 108 -9.56 10.13 -0.02
C VAL A 108 -10.98 10.51 0.38
N PRO A 109 -11.19 11.74 0.91
CA PRO A 109 -12.54 12.20 1.19
C PRO A 109 -13.34 12.39 -0.08
N ALA A 110 -14.65 12.11 -0.01
CA ALA A 110 -15.54 12.35 -1.11
C ALA A 110 -15.87 13.85 -1.20
N GLU A 111 -16.06 14.36 -2.42
CA GLU A 111 -16.37 15.76 -2.64
C GLU A 111 -17.74 16.18 -2.11
N ASP A 112 -18.67 15.24 -2.03
CA ASP A 112 -20.06 15.46 -1.64
C ASP A 112 -20.33 15.18 -0.15
N ASP A 113 -19.30 15.16 0.69
CA ASP A 113 -19.39 14.80 2.11
C ASP A 113 -19.91 13.39 2.37
N GLY A 114 -19.92 12.53 1.35
CA GLY A 114 -20.24 11.12 1.51
C GLY A 114 -19.09 10.32 2.13
N PRO A 115 -19.23 8.99 2.19
CA PRO A 115 -18.15 8.13 2.69
C PRO A 115 -16.89 8.29 1.85
N ASP A 116 -15.73 8.09 2.49
CA ASP A 116 -14.45 8.18 1.78
C ASP A 116 -14.42 7.22 0.59
N LEU A 117 -13.69 7.64 -0.42
CA LEU A 117 -13.46 6.85 -1.63
C LEU A 117 -12.02 6.35 -1.63
N TYR A 118 -11.73 5.39 -2.51
CA TYR A 118 -10.36 5.00 -2.84
C TYR A 118 -10.04 5.50 -4.23
N ARG A 119 -8.90 6.18 -4.37
CA ARG A 119 -8.45 6.69 -5.66
C ARG A 119 -7.21 5.95 -6.10
N TYR A 120 -7.16 5.56 -7.37
CA TYR A 120 -5.97 4.97 -7.96
C TYR A 120 -4.97 6.09 -8.26
N GLU A 121 -3.83 6.06 -7.58
CA GLU A 121 -2.80 7.10 -7.71
C GLU A 121 -1.79 6.78 -8.82
N GLY A 122 -1.83 5.58 -9.38
CA GLY A 122 -0.94 5.18 -10.44
C GLY A 122 0.10 4.16 -10.02
N LEU A 123 1.10 4.00 -10.84
CA LEU A 123 2.17 3.03 -10.62
C LEU A 123 3.35 3.67 -9.93
N TYR A 124 3.87 2.98 -8.92
CA TYR A 124 5.01 3.40 -8.14
C TYR A 124 6.05 2.28 -8.07
N ARG A 125 7.27 2.66 -7.76
CA ARG A 125 8.37 1.73 -7.53
C ARG A 125 8.80 1.83 -6.07
N VAL A 126 8.99 0.70 -5.41
CA VAL A 126 9.55 0.66 -4.06
C VAL A 126 11.07 0.83 -4.20
N VAL A 127 11.59 1.93 -3.69
CA VAL A 127 13.02 2.26 -3.89
C VAL A 127 13.88 1.92 -2.70
N SER A 128 13.33 1.94 -1.49
CA SER A 128 14.10 1.62 -0.28
C SER A 128 13.20 1.28 0.89
N SER A 129 13.80 0.74 1.95
CA SER A 129 13.11 0.48 3.20
C SER A 129 14.02 0.80 4.37
N THR A 130 13.41 1.08 5.50
CA THR A 130 14.11 1.20 6.79
C THR A 130 13.41 0.32 7.81
N TYR A 131 14.17 -0.17 8.78
CA TYR A 131 13.61 -0.85 9.94
C TYR A 131 14.23 -0.22 11.17
N GLY A 132 13.45 0.55 11.90
CA GLY A 132 13.94 1.31 13.04
C GLY A 132 12.80 1.84 13.88
N PRO A 133 13.11 2.60 14.96
CA PRO A 133 12.07 3.13 15.84
C PRO A 133 11.15 4.09 15.09
N GLY A 134 9.84 3.83 15.15
CA GLY A 134 8.83 4.76 14.67
C GLY A 134 8.49 5.81 15.73
N LYS A 135 7.47 6.61 15.45
CA LYS A 135 7.05 7.70 16.34
C LYS A 135 6.63 7.21 17.73
N SER A 136 6.14 5.98 17.83
CA SER A 136 5.75 5.35 19.10
C SER A 136 6.91 4.63 19.79
N GLY A 137 8.11 4.61 19.21
CA GLY A 137 9.30 4.00 19.79
C GLY A 137 9.50 2.53 19.44
N PHE A 138 8.50 1.86 18.91
CA PHE A 138 8.61 0.46 18.48
C PHE A 138 9.26 0.39 17.09
N LEU A 139 9.93 -0.73 16.80
CA LEU A 139 10.57 -0.94 15.50
C LEU A 139 9.52 -1.18 14.43
N VAL A 140 9.59 -0.42 13.35
CA VAL A 140 8.66 -0.52 12.23
C VAL A 140 9.41 -0.50 10.90
N TYR A 141 8.83 -1.18 9.91
CA TYR A 141 9.29 -1.10 8.53
C TYR A 141 8.61 0.09 7.85
N VAL A 142 9.41 0.94 7.20
CA VAL A 142 8.88 2.04 6.39
C VAL A 142 9.48 1.92 5.00
N PHE A 143 8.61 1.91 4.00
CA PHE A 143 8.99 1.79 2.61
C PHE A 143 8.83 3.14 1.91
N ARG A 144 9.80 3.46 1.05
CA ARG A 144 9.78 4.67 0.25
C ARG A 144 9.46 4.28 -1.19
N LEU A 145 8.41 4.89 -1.75
CA LEU A 145 7.97 4.63 -3.11
C LEU A 145 8.03 5.92 -3.92
N ARG A 146 8.36 5.79 -5.20
CA ARG A 146 8.38 6.91 -6.14
C ARG A 146 7.58 6.54 -7.39
N PRO A 147 7.04 7.54 -8.10
CA PRO A 147 6.33 7.26 -9.35
C PRO A 147 7.19 6.42 -10.28
N PHE A 148 6.54 5.43 -10.90
CA PHE A 148 7.22 4.46 -11.77
C PHE A 148 7.37 5.02 -13.18
N GLY A 149 8.50 4.72 -13.81
CA GLY A 149 8.69 5.02 -15.22
C GLY A 149 9.30 6.40 -15.53
N PHE A 150 9.82 7.07 -14.54
CA PHE A 150 10.37 8.42 -14.74
C PHE A 150 11.80 8.54 -14.26
#